data_061ed152905983a6d3b4cbf8161fbcdd
#
_entry.id   061ed152905983a6d3b4cbf8161fbcdd
#
_cell.length_a   1.000
_cell.length_b   1.000
_cell.length_c   1.000
_cell.angle_alpha   90.00
_cell.angle_beta   90.00
_cell.angle_gamma   90.00
#
_symmetry.space_group_name_H-M   'P 1'
#
loop_
_entity.id
_entity.type
_entity.pdbx_description
1 polymer ?
#
loop_
_entity_poly.entity_id
_entity_poly.type
_entity_poly.pdbx_seq_one_letter_code
_entity_poly.pdbx_strand_id
1 'polypeptide(L)'
;MNYKLQNKIKVLIYGPNISIEDADMSFDATFTDEKNPNVCNLKIYNLNESNTEAILNDTKYIEIFTNQYGLTDTNGQTLWQLAFSGIPKESTEIKKSKTKSKVKYHTPSIINASEEADTYIQIVIQEGDGRDIGKFVSKSYRAGFDVKKILTDIAKSIDFEIVFDKTITNYKLTYPIILHENARNCLTKLASYIGCKCIINNGRVYIIDKNPKDSAILFHFDESNIPQPNYREGKKIEFTAPYMATLNVGTFVKLTNIKKSIDGIFQICKIESLFSNYSEDCESKVTVKY
;
A
#
# COMPACT_ATOMS: atom_id res chain seq x y z
N MET A 1 -7.07 24.43 21.65
CA MET A 1 -7.91 23.26 21.31
C MET A 1 -6.94 22.15 20.88
N ASN A 2 -6.71 21.15 21.73
CA ASN A 2 -5.88 20.00 21.37
C ASN A 2 -6.73 19.10 20.45
N TYR A 3 -6.58 19.23 19.15
CA TYR A 3 -7.04 18.21 18.22
C TYR A 3 -6.17 16.97 18.45
N LYS A 4 -6.66 16.02 19.25
CA LYS A 4 -6.14 14.66 19.20
C LYS A 4 -6.31 14.21 17.77
N LEU A 5 -5.22 14.07 17.04
CA LEU A 5 -5.19 13.43 15.73
C LEU A 5 -5.85 12.07 15.89
N GLN A 6 -7.07 11.92 15.38
CA GLN A 6 -7.84 10.68 15.48
C GLN A 6 -7.45 9.76 14.32
N ASN A 7 -6.19 9.36 14.29
CA ASN A 7 -5.78 8.32 13.37
C ASN A 7 -6.39 6.99 13.83
N LYS A 8 -7.02 6.26 12.93
CA LYS A 8 -7.62 4.97 13.22
C LYS A 8 -7.07 3.91 12.28
N ILE A 9 -6.87 2.73 12.83
CA ILE A 9 -6.52 1.52 12.08
C ILE A 9 -7.63 0.50 12.29
N LYS A 10 -8.01 -0.17 11.22
CA LYS A 10 -8.89 -1.33 11.24
C LYS A 10 -8.19 -2.48 10.54
N VAL A 11 -8.17 -3.63 11.17
CA VAL A 11 -7.59 -4.85 10.61
C VAL A 11 -8.66 -5.91 10.50
N LEU A 12 -8.83 -6.44 9.29
CA LEU A 12 -9.66 -7.62 9.02
C LEU A 12 -8.76 -8.82 8.81
N ILE A 13 -8.97 -9.87 9.60
CA ILE A 13 -8.18 -11.10 9.56
C ILE A 13 -9.08 -12.24 9.14
N TYR A 14 -8.87 -12.74 7.95
CA TYR A 14 -9.62 -13.82 7.35
C TYR A 14 -9.01 -15.18 7.70
N GLY A 15 -9.86 -16.15 7.94
CA GLY A 15 -9.55 -17.45 8.52
C GLY A 15 -10.26 -17.54 9.86
N PRO A 16 -9.77 -16.86 10.90
CA PRO A 16 -10.51 -16.76 12.16
C PRO A 16 -11.68 -15.75 12.11
N ASN A 17 -11.79 -14.95 11.05
CA ASN A 17 -12.82 -13.91 10.86
C ASN A 17 -12.85 -12.87 12.00
N ILE A 18 -11.69 -12.32 12.32
CA ILE A 18 -11.52 -11.31 13.37
C ILE A 18 -11.46 -9.91 12.74
N SER A 19 -12.20 -8.96 13.33
CA SER A 19 -12.07 -7.53 13.06
C SER A 19 -11.54 -6.80 14.29
N ILE A 20 -10.47 -6.03 14.13
CA ILE A 20 -9.81 -5.29 15.22
C ILE A 20 -9.83 -3.81 14.84
N GLU A 21 -10.42 -2.97 15.70
CA GLU A 21 -10.48 -1.50 15.53
C GLU A 21 -10.00 -0.74 16.77
N ASP A 22 -10.18 -1.32 17.96
CA ASP A 22 -10.01 -0.64 19.25
C ASP A 22 -8.68 -0.97 19.96
N ALA A 23 -7.75 -1.62 19.27
CA ALA A 23 -6.42 -1.92 19.79
C ALA A 23 -5.40 -0.85 19.35
N ASP A 24 -4.33 -0.69 20.14
CA ASP A 24 -3.17 0.07 19.71
C ASP A 24 -2.45 -0.71 18.61
N MET A 25 -2.30 -0.08 17.45
CA MET A 25 -1.75 -0.70 16.26
C MET A 25 -0.78 0.23 15.54
N SER A 26 0.23 -0.36 14.95
CA SER A 26 1.08 0.33 13.97
C SER A 26 1.47 -0.61 12.84
N PHE A 27 1.76 -0.05 11.69
CA PHE A 27 2.37 -0.81 10.62
C PHE A 27 3.43 0.01 9.89
N ASP A 28 4.42 -0.69 9.36
CA ASP A 28 5.33 -0.19 8.36
C ASP A 28 5.17 -1.00 7.08
N ALA A 29 5.00 -0.33 5.95
CA ALA A 29 4.78 -0.96 4.67
C ALA A 29 5.75 -0.42 3.61
N THR A 30 6.36 -1.32 2.87
CA THR A 30 7.24 -0.99 1.74
C THR A 30 6.59 -1.40 0.44
N PHE A 31 6.36 -0.42 -0.43
CA PHE A 31 5.87 -0.59 -1.79
C PHE A 31 6.98 -0.26 -2.78
N THR A 32 7.15 -1.08 -3.81
CA THR A 32 8.19 -0.89 -4.82
C THR A 32 7.69 -1.25 -6.21
N ASP A 33 8.27 -0.63 -7.25
CA ASP A 33 8.00 -1.00 -8.65
C ASP A 33 8.87 -2.19 -9.13
N GLU A 34 9.63 -2.78 -8.23
CA GLU A 34 10.43 -3.96 -8.48
C GLU A 34 9.58 -5.24 -8.57
N LYS A 35 10.22 -6.33 -8.99
CA LYS A 35 9.53 -7.63 -9.15
C LYS A 35 9.15 -8.30 -7.82
N ASN A 36 9.80 -7.88 -6.73
CA ASN A 36 9.53 -8.43 -5.40
C ASN A 36 8.17 -7.95 -4.90
N PRO A 37 7.40 -8.82 -4.22
CA PRO A 37 6.14 -8.41 -3.62
C PRO A 37 6.38 -7.39 -2.51
N ASN A 38 5.45 -6.47 -2.35
CA ASN A 38 5.45 -5.52 -1.26
C ASN A 38 5.30 -6.23 0.10
N VAL A 39 5.80 -5.63 1.15
CA VAL A 39 5.81 -6.22 2.50
C VAL A 39 5.31 -5.19 3.49
N CYS A 40 4.51 -5.65 4.45
CA CYS A 40 4.04 -4.87 5.57
C CYS A 40 4.34 -5.61 6.88
N ASN A 41 4.85 -4.90 7.88
CA ASN A 41 4.99 -5.37 9.25
C ASN A 41 3.89 -4.73 10.10
N LEU A 42 2.91 -5.49 10.50
CA LEU A 42 1.82 -5.07 11.37
C LEU A 42 2.14 -5.43 12.82
N LYS A 43 1.95 -4.50 13.74
CA LYS A 43 2.01 -4.72 15.19
C LYS A 43 0.65 -4.43 15.81
N ILE A 44 0.16 -5.34 16.61
CA ILE A 44 -1.08 -5.22 17.37
C ILE A 44 -0.78 -5.46 18.84
N TYR A 45 -1.10 -4.49 19.68
CA TYR A 45 -0.76 -4.53 21.09
C TYR A 45 -1.93 -5.04 21.94
N ASN A 46 -1.59 -5.69 23.04
CA ASN A 46 -2.52 -6.05 24.12
C ASN A 46 -3.78 -6.84 23.68
N LEU A 47 -3.63 -7.72 22.68
CA LEU A 47 -4.70 -8.66 22.33
C LEU A 47 -4.91 -9.70 23.42
N ASN A 48 -6.15 -10.13 23.58
CA ASN A 48 -6.45 -11.25 24.45
C ASN A 48 -5.86 -12.57 23.90
N GLU A 49 -5.64 -13.54 24.78
CA GLU A 49 -4.98 -14.81 24.45
C GLU A 49 -5.73 -15.58 23.36
N SER A 50 -7.05 -15.64 23.44
CA SER A 50 -7.88 -16.37 22.45
C SER A 50 -7.74 -15.79 21.04
N ASN A 51 -7.78 -14.45 20.88
CA ASN A 51 -7.56 -13.82 19.59
C ASN A 51 -6.13 -14.00 19.10
N THR A 52 -5.16 -13.96 20.02
CA THR A 52 -3.76 -14.19 19.73
C THR A 52 -3.53 -15.58 19.13
N GLU A 53 -4.05 -16.63 19.77
CA GLU A 53 -3.94 -18.00 19.29
C GLU A 53 -4.65 -18.20 17.95
N ALA A 54 -5.85 -17.68 17.79
CA ALA A 54 -6.60 -17.77 16.54
C ALA A 54 -5.86 -17.09 15.36
N ILE A 55 -5.25 -15.93 15.60
CA ILE A 55 -4.46 -15.22 14.60
C ILE A 55 -3.23 -16.01 14.19
N LEU A 56 -2.53 -16.62 15.15
CA LEU A 56 -1.31 -17.38 14.88
C LEU A 56 -1.56 -18.66 14.07
N ASN A 57 -2.68 -19.34 14.36
CA ASN A 57 -2.94 -20.66 13.81
C ASN A 57 -3.75 -20.66 12.51
N ASP A 58 -4.70 -19.71 12.38
CA ASP A 58 -5.74 -19.81 11.35
C ASP A 58 -5.72 -18.68 10.32
N THR A 59 -4.83 -17.68 10.44
CA THR A 59 -4.82 -16.54 9.53
C THR A 59 -4.44 -16.94 8.11
N LYS A 60 -5.33 -16.61 7.17
CA LYS A 60 -5.14 -16.87 5.73
C LYS A 60 -4.85 -15.62 4.93
N TYR A 61 -5.47 -14.50 5.31
CA TYR A 61 -5.37 -13.24 4.61
C TYR A 61 -5.66 -12.09 5.56
N ILE A 62 -5.03 -10.94 5.34
CA ILE A 62 -5.17 -9.74 6.18
C ILE A 62 -5.41 -8.52 5.29
N GLU A 63 -6.35 -7.67 5.72
CA GLU A 63 -6.54 -6.34 5.16
C GLU A 63 -6.37 -5.30 6.26
N ILE A 64 -5.60 -4.27 5.96
CA ILE A 64 -5.34 -3.13 6.85
C ILE A 64 -6.00 -1.90 6.24
N PHE A 65 -6.89 -1.28 6.98
CA PHE A 65 -7.54 -0.03 6.62
C PHE A 65 -7.10 1.07 7.55
N THR A 66 -6.99 2.27 7.00
CA THR A 66 -6.69 3.48 7.77
C THR A 66 -7.80 4.50 7.60
N ASN A 67 -8.02 5.28 8.64
CA ASN A 67 -8.73 6.53 8.58
C ASN A 67 -7.84 7.60 9.20
N GLN A 68 -7.35 8.49 8.37
CA GLN A 68 -6.51 9.60 8.80
C GLN A 68 -7.42 10.78 9.15
N TYR A 69 -7.12 11.45 10.26
CA TYR A 69 -7.85 12.62 10.76
C TYR A 69 -9.33 12.39 11.12
N GLY A 70 -9.77 11.14 11.29
CA GLY A 70 -11.15 10.84 11.66
C GLY A 70 -12.18 11.23 10.59
N LEU A 71 -11.80 11.14 9.31
CA LEU A 71 -12.69 11.49 8.18
C LEU A 71 -13.96 10.64 8.19
N THR A 72 -15.09 11.28 7.96
CA THR A 72 -16.41 10.64 7.85
C THR A 72 -17.08 11.00 6.53
N ASP A 73 -17.99 10.15 6.09
CA ASP A 73 -18.87 10.47 4.96
C ASP A 73 -19.99 11.45 5.35
N THR A 74 -20.86 11.77 4.42
CA THR A 74 -22.01 12.66 4.64
C THR A 74 -23.02 12.12 5.65
N ASN A 75 -22.99 10.83 5.98
CA ASN A 75 -23.86 10.16 6.96
C ASN A 75 -23.17 9.99 8.31
N GLY A 76 -21.95 10.51 8.50
CA GLY A 76 -21.14 10.38 9.71
C GLY A 76 -20.44 9.02 9.87
N GLN A 77 -20.42 8.17 8.82
CA GLN A 77 -19.72 6.90 8.85
C GLN A 77 -18.23 7.12 8.58
N THR A 78 -17.38 6.40 9.31
CA THR A 78 -15.92 6.44 9.15
C THR A 78 -15.49 6.04 7.75
N LEU A 79 -14.75 6.91 7.08
CA LEU A 79 -14.20 6.64 5.74
C LEU A 79 -12.92 5.81 5.86
N TRP A 80 -13.05 4.51 5.67
CA TRP A 80 -11.94 3.59 5.67
C TRP A 80 -11.26 3.51 4.29
N GLN A 81 -9.94 3.63 4.28
CA GLN A 81 -9.11 3.48 3.07
C GLN A 81 -8.22 2.26 3.22
N LEU A 82 -8.23 1.36 2.24
CA LEU A 82 -7.34 0.20 2.23
C LEU A 82 -5.88 0.67 2.12
N ALA A 83 -5.11 0.36 3.16
CA ALA A 83 -3.69 0.71 3.26
C ALA A 83 -2.78 -0.42 2.75
N PHE A 84 -3.10 -1.66 3.14
CA PHE A 84 -2.34 -2.85 2.74
C PHE A 84 -3.22 -4.08 2.78
N SER A 85 -2.92 -5.06 1.93
CA SER A 85 -3.56 -6.37 1.97
C SER A 85 -2.62 -7.48 1.52
N GLY A 86 -2.74 -8.65 2.12
CA GLY A 86 -1.87 -9.77 1.77
C GLY A 86 -1.98 -10.99 2.69
N ILE A 87 -1.07 -11.92 2.49
CA ILE A 87 -0.96 -13.15 3.26
C ILE A 87 0.15 -13.04 4.32
N PRO A 88 -0.05 -13.58 5.53
CA PRO A 88 1.00 -13.64 6.52
C PRO A 88 2.12 -14.56 6.06
N LYS A 89 3.37 -14.16 6.32
CA LYS A 89 4.53 -15.04 6.17
C LYS A 89 4.66 -15.93 7.40
N GLU A 90 5.34 -17.07 7.24
CA GLU A 90 5.63 -18.02 8.32
C GLU A 90 6.39 -17.42 9.52
N SER A 91 6.94 -16.20 9.37
CA SER A 91 7.67 -15.49 10.42
C SER A 91 6.78 -14.67 11.37
N THR A 92 5.49 -15.00 11.48
CA THR A 92 4.60 -14.37 12.48
C THR A 92 5.04 -14.76 13.88
N GLU A 93 5.47 -13.80 14.69
CA GLU A 93 6.02 -14.04 16.03
C GLU A 93 5.27 -13.21 17.08
N ILE A 94 5.07 -13.83 18.26
CA ILE A 94 4.70 -13.08 19.47
C ILE A 94 5.98 -12.51 20.06
N LYS A 95 6.04 -11.20 20.17
CA LYS A 95 7.14 -10.52 20.86
C LYS A 95 6.63 -9.90 22.16
N LYS A 96 7.34 -10.18 23.24
CA LYS A 96 7.18 -9.45 24.49
C LYS A 96 8.16 -8.27 24.44
N SER A 97 7.66 -7.07 24.37
CA SER A 97 8.52 -5.89 24.47
C SER A 97 9.10 -5.83 25.88
N LYS A 98 10.42 -5.88 25.98
CA LYS A 98 11.15 -5.54 27.21
C LYS A 98 11.44 -4.04 27.30
N THR A 99 10.96 -3.25 26.35
CA THR A 99 11.29 -1.83 26.26
C THR A 99 10.33 -1.03 27.13
N LYS A 100 10.84 -0.45 28.18
CA LYS A 100 10.16 0.61 28.94
C LYS A 100 9.89 1.76 27.98
N SER A 101 8.70 1.82 27.38
CA SER A 101 8.31 2.99 26.63
C SER A 101 8.09 4.13 27.63
N LYS A 102 9.04 5.04 27.70
CA LYS A 102 8.83 6.32 28.37
C LYS A 102 7.84 7.14 27.56
N VAL A 103 6.57 6.83 27.66
CA VAL A 103 5.52 7.73 27.20
C VAL A 103 5.53 8.91 28.18
N LYS A 104 6.08 10.03 27.77
CA LYS A 104 5.98 11.29 28.51
C LYS A 104 4.57 11.82 28.40
N TYR A 105 3.68 11.35 29.27
CA TYR A 105 2.45 12.07 29.51
C TYR A 105 2.78 13.29 30.39
N HIS A 106 2.57 14.49 29.88
CA HIS A 106 2.56 15.71 30.67
C HIS A 106 1.25 15.75 31.48
N THR A 107 1.20 15.00 32.56
CA THR A 107 0.27 15.24 33.68
C THR A 107 0.96 14.89 34.99
N PRO A 108 0.97 15.80 35.97
CA PRO A 108 1.57 15.53 37.25
C PRO A 108 0.56 14.77 38.11
N SER A 109 0.56 13.47 38.05
CA SER A 109 -0.05 12.63 39.07
C SER A 109 0.70 11.31 39.12
N ILE A 110 1.26 11.09 40.25
CA ILE A 110 1.96 9.90 40.67
C ILE A 110 1.00 8.72 40.55
N ILE A 111 1.19 7.90 39.55
CA ILE A 111 0.63 6.56 39.50
C ILE A 111 1.85 5.62 39.50
N ASN A 112 2.00 4.86 40.58
CA ASN A 112 2.80 3.67 40.59
C ASN A 112 2.19 2.64 39.63
N ALA A 113 2.45 2.79 38.34
CA ALA A 113 2.12 1.79 37.36
C ALA A 113 3.16 0.69 37.52
N SER A 114 2.74 -0.50 37.95
CA SER A 114 3.48 -1.73 37.79
C SER A 114 3.91 -1.83 36.32
N GLU A 115 5.21 -1.98 36.09
CA GLU A 115 5.78 -2.09 34.73
C GLU A 115 5.36 -3.43 34.09
N GLU A 116 4.12 -3.53 33.64
CA GLU A 116 3.73 -4.60 32.74
C GLU A 116 4.30 -4.27 31.35
N ALA A 117 5.18 -5.13 30.88
CA ALA A 117 5.73 -5.02 29.54
C ALA A 117 4.60 -5.23 28.53
N ASP A 118 4.33 -4.26 27.66
CA ASP A 118 3.36 -4.41 26.58
C ASP A 118 3.67 -5.65 25.73
N THR A 119 2.68 -6.52 25.60
CA THR A 119 2.74 -7.65 24.68
C THR A 119 2.21 -7.22 23.32
N TYR A 120 2.89 -7.58 22.26
CA TYR A 120 2.37 -7.36 20.92
C TYR A 120 2.60 -8.57 20.02
N ILE A 121 1.69 -8.74 19.06
CA ILE A 121 1.89 -9.64 17.93
C ILE A 121 2.50 -8.82 16.80
N GLN A 122 3.57 -9.34 16.20
CA GLN A 122 4.13 -8.84 14.96
C GLN A 122 3.81 -9.81 13.84
N ILE A 123 3.11 -9.32 12.82
CA ILE A 123 2.72 -10.09 11.64
C ILE A 123 3.44 -9.50 10.44
N VAL A 124 4.24 -10.29 9.76
CA VAL A 124 4.83 -9.92 8.47
C VAL A 124 3.87 -10.35 7.37
N ILE A 125 3.34 -9.39 6.63
CA ILE A 125 2.36 -9.59 5.57
C ILE A 125 3.05 -9.34 4.24
N GLN A 126 2.91 -10.27 3.31
CA GLN A 126 3.37 -10.11 1.93
C GLN A 126 2.18 -9.81 1.05
N GLU A 127 2.30 -8.77 0.22
CA GLU A 127 1.26 -8.40 -0.73
C GLU A 127 0.92 -9.55 -1.67
N GLY A 128 -0.34 -9.59 -2.00
CA GLY A 128 -0.91 -10.58 -2.89
C GLY A 128 -1.58 -11.69 -2.11
N ASP A 129 -2.67 -12.12 -2.64
CA ASP A 129 -3.25 -13.40 -2.34
C ASP A 129 -2.36 -14.41 -3.06
N GLY A 130 -1.43 -15.06 -2.39
CA GLY A 130 -0.45 -16.01 -3.00
C GLY A 130 -1.07 -17.04 -3.96
N ARG A 131 -2.39 -17.06 -4.06
CA ARG A 131 -3.19 -17.87 -4.94
C ARG A 131 -3.29 -17.33 -6.37
N ASP A 132 -3.31 -16.00 -6.59
CA ASP A 132 -3.88 -15.44 -7.81
C ASP A 132 -2.88 -14.77 -8.74
N ILE A 133 -1.86 -14.05 -8.21
CA ILE A 133 -0.81 -13.47 -9.08
C ILE A 133 0.01 -14.56 -9.77
N GLY A 134 0.21 -15.69 -9.09
CA GLY A 134 0.84 -16.89 -9.61
C GLY A 134 -0.09 -17.77 -10.48
N LYS A 135 -1.40 -17.49 -10.53
CA LYS A 135 -2.36 -18.26 -11.31
C LYS A 135 -1.96 -18.31 -12.77
N PHE A 136 -1.93 -19.51 -13.29
CA PHE A 136 -1.51 -19.75 -14.66
C PHE A 136 -2.63 -19.40 -15.63
N VAL A 137 -2.32 -18.54 -16.60
CA VAL A 137 -3.24 -18.14 -17.67
C VAL A 137 -2.88 -18.89 -18.93
N SER A 138 -3.81 -19.66 -19.47
CA SER A 138 -3.67 -20.36 -20.76
C SER A 138 -4.82 -19.93 -21.65
N LYS A 139 -4.60 -18.92 -22.48
CA LYS A 139 -5.61 -18.35 -23.39
C LYS A 139 -4.98 -17.92 -24.70
N SER A 140 -5.75 -17.98 -25.77
CA SER A 140 -5.36 -17.47 -27.09
C SER A 140 -6.34 -16.42 -27.57
N TYR A 141 -5.84 -15.38 -28.20
CA TYR A 141 -6.64 -14.30 -28.77
C TYR A 141 -6.22 -14.06 -30.22
N ARG A 142 -7.21 -13.84 -31.09
CA ARG A 142 -6.98 -13.53 -32.50
C ARG A 142 -6.56 -12.09 -32.73
N ALA A 143 -5.95 -11.81 -33.86
CA ALA A 143 -5.71 -10.44 -34.30
C ALA A 143 -7.03 -9.64 -34.34
N GLY A 144 -6.94 -8.35 -34.09
CA GLY A 144 -8.07 -7.44 -34.01
C GLY A 144 -8.81 -7.44 -32.65
N PHE A 145 -8.45 -8.33 -31.71
CA PHE A 145 -9.07 -8.33 -30.40
C PHE A 145 -8.60 -7.12 -29.58
N ASP A 146 -9.50 -6.57 -28.76
CA ASP A 146 -9.24 -5.40 -27.93
C ASP A 146 -8.34 -5.76 -26.74
N VAL A 147 -7.15 -5.14 -26.65
CA VAL A 147 -6.18 -5.43 -25.59
C VAL A 147 -6.72 -5.05 -24.21
N LYS A 148 -7.51 -3.99 -24.10
CA LYS A 148 -8.15 -3.57 -22.84
C LYS A 148 -9.09 -4.66 -22.31
N LYS A 149 -9.85 -5.32 -23.20
CA LYS A 149 -10.70 -6.46 -22.82
C LYS A 149 -9.87 -7.64 -22.35
N ILE A 150 -8.75 -7.95 -23.03
CA ILE A 150 -7.86 -9.04 -22.62
C ILE A 150 -7.29 -8.78 -21.22
N LEU A 151 -6.75 -7.58 -20.98
CA LEU A 151 -6.25 -7.18 -19.67
C LEU A 151 -7.31 -7.30 -18.58
N THR A 152 -8.54 -6.86 -18.88
CA THR A 152 -9.69 -6.97 -17.96
C THR A 152 -10.04 -8.43 -17.66
N ASP A 153 -10.06 -9.29 -18.67
CA ASP A 153 -10.35 -10.72 -18.52
C ASP A 153 -9.30 -11.45 -17.68
N ILE A 154 -8.03 -11.06 -17.82
CA ILE A 154 -6.94 -11.64 -17.02
C ILE A 154 -7.04 -11.14 -15.56
N ALA A 155 -7.22 -9.85 -15.33
CA ALA A 155 -7.36 -9.29 -13.99
C ALA A 155 -8.56 -9.93 -13.25
N LYS A 156 -9.71 -10.04 -13.91
CA LYS A 156 -10.89 -10.73 -13.35
C LYS A 156 -10.63 -12.21 -13.03
N SER A 157 -9.80 -12.89 -13.82
CA SER A 157 -9.49 -14.31 -13.58
C SER A 157 -8.66 -14.53 -12.30
N ILE A 158 -8.10 -13.48 -11.75
CA ILE A 158 -7.33 -13.45 -10.50
C ILE A 158 -8.03 -12.60 -9.43
N ASP A 159 -9.31 -12.30 -9.61
CA ASP A 159 -10.14 -11.49 -8.70
C ASP A 159 -9.59 -10.09 -8.37
N PHE A 160 -8.84 -9.49 -9.32
CA PHE A 160 -8.30 -8.15 -9.18
C PHE A 160 -9.12 -7.12 -9.95
N GLU A 161 -9.33 -5.97 -9.34
CA GLU A 161 -9.84 -4.80 -10.02
C GLU A 161 -8.77 -4.22 -10.95
N ILE A 162 -9.16 -3.79 -12.15
CA ILE A 162 -8.24 -3.14 -13.09
C ILE A 162 -8.59 -1.67 -13.29
N VAL A 163 -7.58 -0.82 -13.16
CA VAL A 163 -7.67 0.63 -13.33
C VAL A 163 -6.83 1.02 -14.55
N PHE A 164 -7.44 1.69 -15.50
CA PHE A 164 -6.75 2.20 -16.68
C PHE A 164 -6.53 3.70 -16.58
N ASP A 165 -5.34 4.16 -16.95
CA ASP A 165 -5.11 5.58 -17.20
C ASP A 165 -6.05 6.09 -18.31
N LYS A 166 -6.54 7.33 -18.19
CA LYS A 166 -7.49 7.92 -19.13
C LYS A 166 -6.94 8.04 -20.56
N THR A 167 -5.62 8.11 -20.69
CA THR A 167 -4.95 8.21 -21.99
C THR A 167 -4.97 6.92 -22.79
N ILE A 168 -5.29 5.78 -22.16
CA ILE A 168 -5.30 4.48 -22.83
C ILE A 168 -6.56 4.34 -23.67
N THR A 169 -6.39 4.52 -24.97
CA THR A 169 -7.45 4.34 -25.98
C THR A 169 -7.52 2.91 -26.50
N ASN A 170 -8.41 2.66 -27.45
CA ASN A 170 -8.71 1.34 -28.00
C ASN A 170 -7.54 0.73 -28.79
N TYR A 171 -6.68 -0.02 -28.13
CA TYR A 171 -5.63 -0.79 -28.77
C TYR A 171 -6.15 -2.18 -29.18
N LYS A 172 -5.92 -2.54 -30.44
CA LYS A 172 -6.23 -3.87 -30.96
C LYS A 172 -4.95 -4.67 -31.19
N LEU A 173 -5.02 -5.97 -30.99
CA LEU A 173 -3.93 -6.86 -31.33
C LEU A 173 -3.63 -6.81 -32.83
N THR A 174 -2.41 -6.54 -33.19
CA THR A 174 -1.94 -6.59 -34.58
C THR A 174 -1.79 -8.03 -35.08
N TYR A 175 -1.37 -8.94 -34.18
CA TYR A 175 -1.16 -10.37 -34.45
C TYR A 175 -1.88 -11.22 -33.40
N PRO A 176 -2.20 -12.51 -33.74
CA PRO A 176 -2.69 -13.44 -32.72
C PRO A 176 -1.66 -13.59 -31.58
N ILE A 177 -2.14 -13.74 -30.36
CA ILE A 177 -1.28 -13.93 -29.19
C ILE A 177 -1.72 -15.17 -28.42
N ILE A 178 -0.77 -15.96 -27.96
CA ILE A 178 -0.97 -17.07 -27.05
C ILE A 178 -0.35 -16.68 -25.70
N LEU A 179 -1.16 -16.67 -24.66
CA LEU A 179 -0.74 -16.45 -23.29
C LEU A 179 -0.68 -17.81 -22.58
N HIS A 180 0.50 -18.18 -22.10
CA HIS A 180 0.71 -19.44 -21.40
C HIS A 180 1.74 -19.21 -20.30
N GLU A 181 1.35 -18.40 -19.30
CA GLU A 181 2.23 -17.91 -18.23
C GLU A 181 1.40 -17.52 -17.00
N ASN A 182 2.07 -17.15 -15.90
CA ASN A 182 1.37 -16.56 -14.77
C ASN A 182 0.70 -15.22 -15.13
N ALA A 183 -0.39 -14.90 -14.43
CA ALA A 183 -1.21 -13.72 -14.71
C ALA A 183 -0.40 -12.42 -14.68
N ARG A 184 0.54 -12.25 -13.73
CA ARG A 184 1.42 -11.07 -13.65
C ARG A 184 2.22 -10.87 -14.93
N ASN A 185 2.83 -11.93 -15.44
CA ASN A 185 3.62 -11.86 -16.67
C ASN A 185 2.75 -11.54 -17.88
N CYS A 186 1.56 -12.15 -17.97
CA CYS A 186 0.59 -11.85 -19.02
C CYS A 186 0.18 -10.38 -19.02
N LEU A 187 -0.19 -9.84 -17.85
CA LEU A 187 -0.58 -8.43 -17.68
C LEU A 187 0.57 -7.49 -18.05
N THR A 188 1.79 -7.79 -17.57
CA THR A 188 2.98 -6.96 -17.85
C THR A 188 3.33 -6.96 -19.34
N LYS A 189 3.27 -8.12 -20.01
CA LYS A 189 3.55 -8.22 -21.45
C LYS A 189 2.50 -7.46 -22.28
N LEU A 190 1.22 -7.61 -21.96
CA LEU A 190 0.14 -6.91 -22.66
C LEU A 190 0.20 -5.39 -22.44
N ALA A 191 0.47 -4.95 -21.21
CA ALA A 191 0.68 -3.53 -20.94
C ALA A 191 1.86 -2.98 -21.75
N SER A 192 2.99 -3.71 -21.78
CA SER A 192 4.16 -3.32 -22.57
C SER A 192 3.88 -3.29 -24.07
N TYR A 193 3.04 -4.19 -24.58
CA TYR A 193 2.61 -4.22 -25.97
C TYR A 193 1.92 -2.91 -26.40
N ILE A 194 1.14 -2.30 -25.51
CA ILE A 194 0.47 -1.02 -25.76
C ILE A 194 1.27 0.20 -25.26
N GLY A 195 2.56 0.02 -24.95
CA GLY A 195 3.42 1.11 -24.49
C GLY A 195 3.20 1.53 -23.04
N CYS A 196 2.42 0.79 -22.27
CA CYS A 196 2.07 1.07 -20.88
C CYS A 196 2.94 0.29 -19.89
N LYS A 197 2.85 0.66 -18.62
CA LYS A 197 3.40 -0.06 -17.47
C LYS A 197 2.25 -0.72 -16.71
N CYS A 198 2.44 -1.96 -16.29
CA CYS A 198 1.53 -2.66 -15.39
C CYS A 198 2.10 -2.60 -13.98
N ILE A 199 1.28 -2.15 -13.04
CA ILE A 199 1.59 -2.13 -11.61
C ILE A 199 0.48 -2.88 -10.90
N ILE A 200 0.86 -3.78 -10.01
CA ILE A 200 -0.07 -4.53 -9.19
C ILE A 200 0.16 -4.08 -7.76
N ASN A 201 -0.86 -3.57 -7.11
CA ASN A 201 -0.80 -3.08 -5.73
C ASN A 201 -2.18 -3.20 -5.06
N ASN A 202 -2.22 -3.72 -3.83
CA ASN A 202 -3.42 -3.85 -3.00
C ASN A 202 -4.63 -4.49 -3.73
N GLY A 203 -4.41 -5.62 -4.42
CA GLY A 203 -5.46 -6.32 -5.15
C GLY A 203 -5.98 -5.60 -6.40
N ARG A 204 -5.27 -4.57 -6.87
CA ARG A 204 -5.59 -3.80 -8.07
C ARG A 204 -4.47 -3.85 -9.09
N VAL A 205 -4.86 -3.88 -10.33
CA VAL A 205 -3.97 -3.78 -11.50
C VAL A 205 -4.11 -2.38 -12.09
N TYR A 206 -3.02 -1.62 -12.08
CA TYR A 206 -2.97 -0.30 -12.71
C TYR A 206 -2.23 -0.42 -14.03
N ILE A 207 -2.89 -0.02 -15.12
CA ILE A 207 -2.27 0.14 -16.44
C ILE A 207 -2.04 1.62 -16.68
N ILE A 208 -0.80 2.04 -16.63
CA ILE A 208 -0.40 3.46 -16.62
C ILE A 208 0.42 3.75 -17.87
N ASP A 209 0.13 4.88 -18.53
CA ASP A 209 0.94 5.39 -19.62
C ASP A 209 2.38 5.66 -19.14
N LYS A 210 3.35 5.41 -19.99
CA LYS A 210 4.76 5.75 -19.71
C LYS A 210 5.02 7.24 -19.82
N ASN A 211 4.11 7.99 -20.45
CA ASN A 211 4.24 9.44 -20.61
C ASN A 211 3.53 10.19 -19.48
N PRO A 212 4.26 10.86 -18.56
CA PRO A 212 3.66 11.48 -17.38
C PRO A 212 2.80 12.72 -17.68
N LYS A 213 2.92 13.31 -18.88
CA LYS A 213 2.25 14.58 -19.19
C LYS A 213 0.73 14.49 -19.21
N ASP A 214 0.20 13.30 -19.48
CA ASP A 214 -1.24 13.07 -19.66
C ASP A 214 -1.83 12.17 -18.58
N SER A 215 -1.05 11.81 -17.54
CA SER A 215 -1.53 10.96 -16.46
C SER A 215 -2.62 11.64 -15.64
N ALA A 216 -3.71 10.90 -15.40
CA ALA A 216 -4.82 11.37 -14.58
C ALA A 216 -4.52 11.32 -13.06
N ILE A 217 -3.46 10.60 -12.66
CA ILE A 217 -3.09 10.38 -11.26
C ILE A 217 -1.80 11.17 -11.01
N LEU A 218 -1.96 12.42 -10.60
CA LEU A 218 -0.85 13.33 -10.31
C LEU A 218 -1.04 13.92 -8.91
N PHE A 219 -0.12 13.59 -8.00
CA PHE A 219 -0.01 14.22 -6.69
C PHE A 219 0.85 15.47 -6.81
N HIS A 220 0.48 16.54 -6.12
CA HIS A 220 1.22 17.79 -6.12
C HIS A 220 1.82 18.04 -4.74
N PHE A 221 3.15 18.19 -4.71
CA PHE A 221 3.91 18.54 -3.51
C PHE A 221 4.75 19.78 -3.76
N ASP A 222 4.82 20.64 -2.75
CA ASP A 222 5.64 21.85 -2.74
C ASP A 222 6.36 22.00 -1.38
N GLU A 223 7.11 23.07 -1.21
CA GLU A 223 7.87 23.34 0.00
C GLU A 223 7.01 23.54 1.25
N SER A 224 5.70 23.75 1.11
CA SER A 224 4.79 23.94 2.24
C SER A 224 4.31 22.61 2.84
N ASN A 225 4.35 21.52 2.06
CA ASN A 225 3.78 20.24 2.48
C ASN A 225 4.79 19.08 2.51
N ILE A 226 6.05 19.31 2.08
CA ILE A 226 7.13 18.35 2.27
C ILE A 226 8.41 19.02 2.78
N PRO A 227 9.18 18.35 3.66
CA PRO A 227 10.52 18.79 4.03
C PRO A 227 11.47 18.70 2.82
N GLN A 228 12.61 19.37 2.91
CA GLN A 228 13.58 19.41 1.81
C GLN A 228 13.95 17.99 1.32
N PRO A 229 13.76 17.69 0.03
CA PRO A 229 14.10 16.39 -0.51
C PRO A 229 15.61 16.19 -0.58
N ASN A 230 16.01 14.93 -0.44
CA ASN A 230 17.40 14.50 -0.56
C ASN A 230 17.64 13.91 -1.95
N TYR A 231 18.72 14.32 -2.59
CA TYR A 231 19.19 13.65 -3.79
C TYR A 231 19.90 12.34 -3.45
N ARG A 232 19.53 11.28 -4.17
CA ARG A 232 20.29 10.03 -4.18
C ARG A 232 21.00 9.85 -5.51
N GLU A 233 22.07 9.07 -5.51
CA GLU A 233 22.75 8.65 -6.73
C GLU A 233 21.76 8.03 -7.73
N GLY A 234 21.98 8.25 -9.03
CA GLY A 234 21.20 7.61 -10.11
C GLY A 234 19.89 8.31 -10.46
N LYS A 235 19.81 9.64 -10.35
CA LYS A 235 18.61 10.44 -10.71
C LYS A 235 17.35 10.11 -9.89
N LYS A 236 17.52 9.64 -8.67
CA LYS A 236 16.43 9.42 -7.71
C LYS A 236 16.36 10.59 -6.74
N ILE A 237 15.15 11.01 -6.43
CA ILE A 237 14.85 12.02 -5.41
C ILE A 237 14.05 11.33 -4.31
N GLU A 238 14.39 11.60 -3.08
CA GLU A 238 13.70 11.08 -1.91
C GLU A 238 13.18 12.22 -1.05
N PHE A 239 11.94 12.13 -0.62
CA PHE A 239 11.32 13.08 0.30
C PHE A 239 10.34 12.37 1.24
N THR A 240 10.06 13.00 2.36
CA THR A 240 9.05 12.55 3.32
C THR A 240 7.79 13.40 3.13
N ALA A 241 6.66 12.74 3.02
CA ALA A 241 5.35 13.37 2.95
C ALA A 241 4.46 12.86 4.09
N PRO A 242 3.40 13.56 4.47
CA PRO A 242 2.36 13.01 5.31
C PRO A 242 1.84 11.68 4.74
N TYR A 243 1.50 10.75 5.62
CA TYR A 243 0.93 9.48 5.18
C TYR A 243 -0.33 9.69 4.32
N MET A 244 -0.41 8.98 3.21
CA MET A 244 -1.56 8.99 2.30
C MET A 244 -1.79 7.58 1.76
N ALA A 245 -2.86 6.91 2.16
CA ALA A 245 -3.20 5.56 1.69
C ALA A 245 -3.43 5.48 0.16
N THR A 246 -3.75 6.62 -0.46
CA THR A 246 -3.96 6.73 -1.91
C THR A 246 -2.67 6.87 -2.72
N LEU A 247 -1.53 7.11 -2.06
CA LEU A 247 -0.25 7.26 -2.74
C LEU A 247 0.26 5.88 -3.18
N ASN A 248 0.45 5.70 -4.47
CA ASN A 248 0.81 4.41 -5.04
C ASN A 248 2.09 4.49 -5.88
N VAL A 249 2.90 3.44 -5.81
CA VAL A 249 4.06 3.26 -6.68
C VAL A 249 3.61 3.25 -8.14
N GLY A 250 4.39 3.91 -8.99
CA GLY A 250 4.13 4.04 -10.42
C GLY A 250 3.22 5.20 -10.81
N THR A 251 2.52 5.81 -9.87
CA THR A 251 1.81 7.08 -10.10
C THR A 251 2.82 8.23 -10.22
N PHE A 252 2.33 9.39 -10.64
CA PHE A 252 3.19 10.55 -10.83
C PHE A 252 2.98 11.58 -9.74
N VAL A 253 4.08 12.27 -9.41
CA VAL A 253 4.08 13.43 -8.53
C VAL A 253 4.65 14.62 -9.26
N LYS A 254 4.04 15.77 -9.05
CA LYS A 254 4.57 17.07 -9.45
C LYS A 254 5.22 17.72 -8.23
N LEU A 255 6.52 17.99 -8.33
CA LEU A 255 7.26 18.76 -7.34
C LEU A 255 7.40 20.19 -7.85
N THR A 256 7.06 21.19 -7.02
CA THR A 256 7.16 22.61 -7.39
C THR A 256 7.73 23.44 -6.23
N ASN A 257 8.53 24.47 -6.56
CA ASN A 257 9.12 25.43 -5.61
C ASN A 257 10.02 24.81 -4.53
N ILE A 258 10.46 23.56 -4.70
CA ILE A 258 11.30 22.89 -3.67
C ILE A 258 12.76 23.32 -3.82
N LYS A 259 13.27 23.36 -5.01
CA LYS A 259 14.52 23.98 -5.48
C LYS A 259 14.43 24.02 -7.02
N LYS A 260 14.98 25.04 -7.66
CA LYS A 260 14.94 25.16 -9.13
C LYS A 260 15.42 23.93 -9.90
N SER A 261 16.26 23.09 -9.27
CA SER A 261 16.79 21.86 -9.89
C SER A 261 15.90 20.63 -9.69
N ILE A 262 14.82 20.73 -8.91
CA ILE A 262 13.96 19.58 -8.54
C ILE A 262 12.55 19.75 -9.10
N ASP A 263 12.20 20.94 -9.56
CA ASP A 263 10.88 21.18 -10.11
C ASP A 263 10.60 20.31 -11.34
N GLY A 264 9.48 19.59 -11.33
CA GLY A 264 9.13 18.71 -12.42
C GLY A 264 8.10 17.65 -12.05
N ILE A 265 7.84 16.78 -13.02
CA ILE A 265 6.97 15.62 -12.86
C ILE A 265 7.83 14.35 -12.81
N PHE A 266 7.63 13.55 -11.78
CA PHE A 266 8.43 12.37 -11.50
C PHE A 266 7.52 11.17 -11.25
N GLN A 267 8.01 9.97 -11.56
CA GLN A 267 7.30 8.73 -11.25
C GLN A 267 7.73 8.18 -9.89
N ILE A 268 6.78 7.80 -9.05
CA ILE A 268 7.05 7.13 -7.78
C ILE A 268 7.56 5.72 -8.07
N CYS A 269 8.73 5.37 -7.52
CA CYS A 269 9.31 4.04 -7.66
C CYS A 269 9.38 3.26 -6.34
N LYS A 270 9.31 3.95 -5.20
CA LYS A 270 9.27 3.32 -3.88
C LYS A 270 8.52 4.21 -2.89
N ILE A 271 7.77 3.58 -1.99
CA ILE A 271 7.12 4.21 -0.85
C ILE A 271 7.40 3.35 0.37
N GLU A 272 7.88 3.97 1.46
CA GLU A 272 8.01 3.36 2.78
C GLU A 272 7.07 4.14 3.70
N SER A 273 5.95 3.53 4.07
CA SER A 273 4.90 4.17 4.89
C SER A 273 4.97 3.67 6.32
N LEU A 274 4.92 4.60 7.26
CA LEU A 274 4.75 4.34 8.68
C LEU A 274 3.42 4.95 9.13
N PHE A 275 2.59 4.18 9.82
CA PHE A 275 1.32 4.65 10.34
C PHE A 275 1.02 4.02 11.70
N SER A 276 0.55 4.83 12.64
CA SER A 276 0.19 4.42 13.98
C SER A 276 -1.09 5.12 14.43
N ASN A 277 -1.93 4.45 15.22
CA ASN A 277 -3.10 5.06 15.83
C ASN A 277 -2.85 5.57 17.26
N TYR A 278 -1.67 5.31 17.80
CA TYR A 278 -1.29 5.71 19.17
C TYR A 278 -0.09 6.69 19.23
N SER A 279 0.59 6.92 18.12
CA SER A 279 1.68 7.92 18.01
C SER A 279 1.39 8.91 16.89
N GLU A 280 2.15 10.02 16.87
CA GLU A 280 2.07 11.04 15.81
C GLU A 280 2.86 10.63 14.55
N ASP A 281 3.55 9.49 14.57
CA ASP A 281 4.39 9.01 13.48
C ASP A 281 3.52 8.44 12.34
N CYS A 282 3.07 9.33 11.46
CA CYS A 282 2.27 8.97 10.28
C CYS A 282 2.85 9.67 9.06
N GLU A 283 3.80 8.99 8.41
CA GLU A 283 4.54 9.54 7.28
C GLU A 283 4.79 8.51 6.18
N SER A 284 5.04 9.01 4.99
CA SER A 284 5.49 8.21 3.85
C SER A 284 6.78 8.78 3.30
N LYS A 285 7.81 7.96 3.27
CA LYS A 285 9.07 8.25 2.60
C LYS A 285 8.97 7.83 1.15
N VAL A 286 8.98 8.79 0.26
CA VAL A 286 8.71 8.60 -1.17
C VAL A 286 10.00 8.73 -1.96
N THR A 287 10.29 7.74 -2.81
CA THR A 287 11.37 7.81 -3.77
C THR A 287 10.80 7.91 -5.18
N VAL A 288 11.24 8.90 -5.92
CA VAL A 288 10.82 9.14 -7.30
C VAL A 288 12.01 9.10 -8.25
N LYS A 289 11.71 8.87 -9.52
CA LYS A 289 12.70 8.86 -10.61
C LYS A 289 12.21 9.69 -11.80
N TYR A 290 13.17 10.21 -12.58
CA TYR A 290 12.92 10.89 -13.85
C TYR A 290 12.37 9.93 -14.90
#